data_e1a650eb6dfc0c3789edd164c887dc03
#
_entry.id   e1a650eb6dfc0c3789edd164c887dc03
#
_cell.length_a   1.000
_cell.length_b   1.000
_cell.length_c   1.000
_cell.angle_alpha   90.00
_cell.angle_beta   90.00
_cell.angle_gamma   90.00
#
_symmetry.space_group_name_H-M   'P 1'
#
loop_
_entity.id
_entity.type
_entity.pdbx_description
1 polymer ?
#
loop_
_entity_poly.entity_id
_entity_poly.type
_entity_poly.pdbx_seq_one_letter_code
_entity_poly.pdbx_strand_id
1 'polypeptide(L)' 'MECIYVPKDKQLTLKIAEEIDEHTTEKLRRKIDNEITRFLPRKVIFDFSNVAFMDSAG' A
#
# COMPACT_ATOMS: atom_id res chain seq x y z
N MET A 1 5.66 -4.88 2.48
CA MET A 1 5.05 -3.53 2.43
C MET A 1 5.49 -2.73 3.63
N GLU A 2 5.89 -1.51 3.42
CA GLU A 2 6.29 -0.64 4.50
C GLU A 2 5.25 0.46 4.68
N CYS A 3 4.85 0.73 5.90
CA CYS A 3 3.84 1.74 6.18
C CYS A 3 4.47 2.88 6.97
N ILE A 4 4.29 4.08 6.50
CA ILE A 4 4.80 5.27 7.17
C ILE A 4 3.62 6.20 7.43
N TYR A 5 3.37 6.48 8.70
CA TYR A 5 2.28 7.37 9.05
C TYR A 5 2.83 8.69 9.60
N VAL A 6 2.36 9.79 9.07
CA VAL A 6 2.75 11.12 9.52
C VAL A 6 1.56 11.73 10.25
N PRO A 7 1.56 11.73 11.57
CA PRO A 7 0.41 12.23 12.35
C PRO A 7 0.11 13.70 12.11
N LYS A 8 1.13 14.46 11.85
CA LYS A 8 0.97 15.89 11.63
C LYS A 8 0.05 16.18 10.45
N ASP A 9 0.20 15.40 9.39
CA ASP A 9 -0.61 15.57 8.19
C ASP A 9 -1.71 14.53 8.09
N LYS A 10 -1.78 13.62 9.03
CA LYS A 10 -2.68 12.46 8.99
C LYS A 10 -2.56 11.74 7.65
N GLN A 11 -1.32 11.54 7.23
CA GLN A 11 -1.03 10.94 5.95
C GLN A 11 -0.39 9.58 6.14
N LEU A 12 -0.93 8.59 5.48
CA LEU A 12 -0.39 7.24 5.50
C LEU A 12 0.24 6.95 4.14
N THR A 13 1.51 6.60 4.14
CA THR A 13 2.22 6.21 2.92
C THR A 13 2.48 4.72 2.97
N LEU A 14 2.06 4.02 1.92
CA LEU A 14 2.25 2.58 1.83
C LEU A 14 3.24 2.30 0.71
N LYS A 15 4.44 1.86 1.08
CA LYS A 15 5.46 1.51 0.10
C LYS A 15 5.35 0.04 -0.20
N ILE A 16 4.96 -0.28 -1.41
CA ILE A 16 4.75 -1.66 -1.81
C ILE A 16 5.94 -2.10 -2.64
N ALA A 17 6.61 -3.15 -2.18
CA ALA A 17 7.77 -3.67 -2.87
C ALA A 17 7.59 -5.12 -3.30
N GLU A 18 6.40 -5.66 -3.19
CA GLU A 18 6.13 -7.05 -3.49
C GLU A 18 5.59 -7.19 -4.89
N GLU A 19 5.81 -8.34 -5.52
CA GLU A 19 5.18 -8.59 -6.80
C GLU A 19 3.68 -8.65 -6.59
N ILE A 20 2.93 -8.03 -7.47
CA ILE A 20 1.49 -8.04 -7.39
C ILE A 20 0.95 -9.10 -8.33
N ASP A 21 0.40 -10.17 -7.76
CA ASP A 21 -0.28 -11.20 -8.52
C ASP A 21 -1.59 -11.55 -7.81
N GLU A 22 -2.29 -12.56 -8.26
CA GLU A 22 -3.58 -12.89 -7.67
C GLU A 22 -3.50 -13.24 -6.20
N HIS A 23 -2.44 -13.93 -5.78
CA HIS A 23 -2.30 -14.35 -4.40
C HIS A 23 -1.85 -13.20 -3.51
N THR A 24 -0.90 -12.42 -3.98
CA THR A 24 -0.36 -11.33 -3.17
C THR A 24 -1.32 -10.17 -3.09
N THR A 25 -2.14 -9.96 -4.11
CA THR A 25 -3.10 -8.85 -4.13
C THR A 25 -4.08 -8.97 -2.97
N GLU A 26 -4.59 -10.15 -2.73
CA GLU A 26 -5.54 -10.32 -1.65
C GLU A 26 -4.92 -10.10 -0.28
N LYS A 27 -3.73 -10.62 -0.07
CA LYS A 27 -3.00 -10.41 1.18
C LYS A 27 -2.67 -8.94 1.38
N LEU A 28 -2.24 -8.29 0.31
CA LEU A 28 -1.88 -6.89 0.36
C LEU A 28 -3.10 -6.05 0.68
N ARG A 29 -4.22 -6.35 0.08
CA ARG A 29 -5.46 -5.63 0.33
C ARG A 29 -5.86 -5.71 1.80
N ARG A 30 -5.73 -6.88 2.42
CA ARG A 30 -6.05 -7.03 3.83
C ARG A 30 -5.12 -6.20 4.70
N LYS A 31 -3.83 -6.19 4.39
CA LYS A 31 -2.88 -5.37 5.14
C LYS A 31 -3.20 -3.89 5.00
N ILE A 32 -3.52 -3.46 3.80
CA ILE A 32 -3.86 -2.08 3.54
C ILE A 32 -5.12 -1.69 4.33
N ASP A 33 -6.14 -2.51 4.29
CA ASP A 33 -7.36 -2.23 5.03
C ASP A 33 -7.10 -2.16 6.53
N ASN A 34 -6.26 -3.05 7.06
CA ASN A 34 -5.92 -3.04 8.46
C ASN A 34 -5.18 -1.76 8.85
N GLU A 35 -4.25 -1.32 8.02
CA GLU A 35 -3.50 -0.11 8.33
C GLU A 35 -4.38 1.13 8.23
N ILE A 36 -5.25 1.20 7.26
CA ILE A 36 -6.18 2.31 7.12
C ILE A 36 -7.13 2.34 8.32
N THR A 37 -7.62 1.21 8.75
CA THR A 37 -8.50 1.15 9.91
C THR A 37 -7.75 1.53 11.19
N ARG A 38 -6.48 1.15 11.27
CA ARG A 38 -5.69 1.42 12.46
C ARG A 38 -5.35 2.89 12.60
N PHE A 39 -4.96 3.56 11.52
CA PHE A 39 -4.52 4.94 11.60
C PHE A 39 -5.61 5.94 11.25
N LEU A 40 -6.62 5.53 10.53
CA LEU A 40 -7.70 6.41 10.06
C LEU A 40 -7.13 7.69 9.43
N PRO A 41 -6.27 7.55 8.45
CA PRO A 41 -5.62 8.72 7.85
C PRO A 41 -6.60 9.54 7.02
N ARG A 42 -6.27 10.81 6.85
CA ARG A 42 -7.04 11.65 5.93
C ARG A 42 -6.57 11.46 4.51
N LYS A 43 -5.31 11.06 4.33
CA LYS A 43 -4.73 10.91 3.01
C LYS A 43 -3.93 9.63 2.96
N VAL A 44 -4.11 8.85 1.92
CA VAL A 44 -3.36 7.63 1.73
C VAL A 44 -2.58 7.74 0.44
N ILE A 45 -1.28 7.48 0.49
CA ILE A 45 -0.42 7.49 -0.67
C ILE A 45 0.09 6.10 -0.91
N PHE A 46 -0.05 5.60 -2.12
CA PHE A 46 0.49 4.30 -2.49
C PHE A 46 1.75 4.53 -3.31
N ASP A 47 2.87 3.97 -2.84
CA ASP A 47 4.13 4.11 -3.54
C ASP A 47 4.47 2.76 -4.16
N PHE A 48 4.41 2.68 -5.47
CA PHE A 48 4.71 1.46 -6.19
C PHE A 48 6.06 1.52 -6.89
N SER A 49 6.92 2.42 -6.52
CA SER A 49 8.18 2.61 -7.25
C SER A 49 9.09 1.39 -7.18
N ASN A 50 8.92 0.54 -6.20
CA ASN A 50 9.74 -0.66 -6.08
C ASN A 50 9.00 -1.92 -6.56
N VAL A 51 7.86 -1.76 -7.20
CA VAL A 51 7.10 -2.91 -7.67
C VAL A 51 7.41 -3.18 -9.12
N ALA A 52 7.69 -4.43 -9.42
CA ALA A 52 7.86 -4.79 -10.82
C ALA A 52 6.47 -5.13 -11.34
N PHE A 53 5.89 -4.27 -12.13
CA PHE A 53 4.62 -4.58 -12.71
C PHE A 53 4.83 -5.50 -13.89
N MET A 54 4.04 -6.54 -13.96
CA MET A 54 4.01 -7.28 -15.16
C MET A 54 3.29 -6.47 -16.13
N ASP A 55 3.87 -6.22 -17.22
CA ASP A 55 3.32 -5.42 -18.09
C ASP A 55 2.20 -5.86 -18.76
N SER A 56 1.58 -6.57 -18.70
CA SER A 56 0.44 -7.03 -19.27
C SER A 56 -0.30 -6.03 -19.99
N ALA A 57 0.24 -5.31 -20.63
CA ALA A 57 -0.47 -4.48 -21.40
C ALA A 57 -1.43 -3.74 -20.68
N GLY A 58 -1.22 -3.75 -19.61
CA GLY A 58 -2.25 -3.17 -18.90
C GLY A 58 -2.45 -1.87 -18.99
#